data_43ce7ab1d151372a8815a97136ce1de0
#
_entry.id   43ce7ab1d151372a8815a97136ce1de0
#
_cell.length_a   1.000
_cell.length_b   1.000
_cell.length_c   1.000
_cell.angle_alpha   90.00
_cell.angle_beta   90.00
_cell.angle_gamma   90.00
#
_symmetry.space_group_name_H-M   'P 1'
#
loop_
_entity.id
_entity.type
_entity.pdbx_description
1 polymer ?
#
loop_
_entity_poly.entity_id
_entity_poly.type
_entity_poly.pdbx_seq_one_letter_code
_entity_poly.pdbx_strand_id
1 'polypeptide(L)'
;MNGSDSRNIVLIGMPGSGKSTLGVLLAKALGMDFVDADILIQQRRGMLLQDIIDTDGIDAFLALEADVLSSLELSDSVISTGGSAVYSDAAMKALRRNGVAVYLSVPYSEIHRRIKNITTRGIVLREGKTLRDTYDERLPLYERYADLTIDCTGRDIEQCTQ
;
A
#
# COMPACT_ATOMS: atom_id res chain seq x y z
N MET A 1 13.47 28.24 14.16
CA MET A 1 12.13 27.97 13.84
C MET A 1 11.95 26.58 13.28
N ASN A 2 11.33 25.81 14.04
CA ASN A 2 11.12 24.42 13.69
C ASN A 2 9.97 24.33 12.72
N GLY A 3 10.29 24.35 11.43
CA GLY A 3 9.36 23.81 10.49
C GLY A 3 9.09 22.38 10.95
N SER A 4 7.94 22.14 11.55
CA SER A 4 7.51 20.81 11.81
C SER A 4 7.58 20.12 10.45
N ASP A 5 8.51 19.19 10.31
CA ASP A 5 8.54 18.27 9.18
C ASP A 5 7.26 17.42 9.29
N SER A 6 6.14 18.00 8.87
CA SER A 6 4.85 17.32 8.87
C SER A 6 4.81 16.31 7.73
N ARG A 7 5.66 15.30 7.86
CA ARG A 7 5.79 14.26 6.85
C ARG A 7 4.76 13.16 7.05
N ASN A 8 4.31 12.64 5.94
CA ASN A 8 3.46 11.47 5.92
C ASN A 8 4.32 10.20 6.03
N ILE A 9 3.73 9.15 6.54
CA ILE A 9 4.31 7.80 6.50
C ILE A 9 3.51 7.02 5.47
N VAL A 10 4.17 6.59 4.41
CA VAL A 10 3.56 5.87 3.30
C VAL A 10 3.91 4.40 3.40
N LEU A 11 2.93 3.55 3.67
CA LEU A 11 3.15 2.12 3.81
C LEU A 11 2.96 1.44 2.46
N ILE A 12 3.98 0.71 2.03
CA ILE A 12 3.99 -0.06 0.78
C ILE A 12 4.28 -1.53 1.09
N GLY A 13 3.83 -2.41 0.23
CA GLY A 13 4.04 -3.85 0.37
C GLY A 13 2.92 -4.65 -0.26
N MET A 14 3.08 -5.96 -0.25
CA MET A 14 2.11 -6.89 -0.83
C MET A 14 0.74 -6.81 -0.15
N PRO A 15 -0.34 -7.13 -0.87
CA PRO A 15 -1.62 -7.39 -0.22
C PRO A 15 -1.44 -8.46 0.86
N GLY A 16 -2.07 -8.28 2.00
CA GLY A 16 -1.92 -9.22 3.11
C GLY A 16 -0.68 -9.01 3.97
N SER A 17 0.15 -8.00 3.69
CA SER A 17 1.32 -7.70 4.52
C SER A 17 0.98 -7.01 5.85
N GLY A 18 -0.25 -6.52 6.00
CA GLY A 18 -0.71 -5.88 7.24
C GLY A 18 -0.64 -4.37 7.24
N LYS A 19 -0.52 -3.74 6.06
CA LYS A 19 -0.38 -2.27 5.95
C LYS A 19 -1.50 -1.50 6.63
N SER A 20 -2.75 -1.87 6.38
CA SER A 20 -3.88 -1.13 6.95
C SER A 20 -3.96 -1.30 8.46
N THR A 21 -3.75 -2.49 8.97
CA THR A 21 -3.76 -2.76 10.41
C THR A 21 -2.60 -2.06 11.11
N LEU A 22 -1.39 -2.21 10.58
CA LEU A 22 -0.21 -1.53 11.10
C LEU A 22 -0.37 -0.02 11.02
N GLY A 23 -0.94 0.48 9.92
CA GLY A 23 -1.14 1.90 9.70
C GLY A 23 -2.04 2.53 10.76
N VAL A 24 -3.14 1.88 11.11
CA VAL A 24 -4.04 2.36 12.17
C VAL A 24 -3.32 2.40 13.51
N LEU A 25 -2.61 1.34 13.87
CA LEU A 25 -1.86 1.29 15.13
C LEU A 25 -0.76 2.33 15.19
N LEU A 26 -0.04 2.52 14.09
CA LEU A 26 1.03 3.50 13.99
C LEU A 26 0.50 4.93 14.08
N ALA A 27 -0.59 5.22 13.40
CA ALA A 27 -1.23 6.53 13.45
C ALA A 27 -1.69 6.86 14.87
N LYS A 28 -2.27 5.89 15.56
CA LYS A 28 -2.69 6.04 16.95
C LYS A 28 -1.49 6.30 17.87
N ALA A 29 -0.41 5.55 17.70
CA ALA A 29 0.79 5.69 18.53
C ALA A 29 1.49 7.04 18.33
N LEU A 30 1.46 7.58 17.11
CA LEU A 30 2.14 8.83 16.77
C LEU A 30 1.23 10.06 16.78
N GLY A 31 -0.07 9.89 17.01
CA GLY A 31 -1.02 11.00 16.97
C GLY A 31 -1.23 11.57 15.57
N MET A 32 -1.13 10.71 14.54
CA MET A 32 -1.30 11.08 13.14
C MET A 32 -2.66 10.64 12.62
N ASP A 33 -3.10 11.23 11.53
CA ASP A 33 -4.29 10.76 10.82
C ASP A 33 -3.97 9.45 10.09
N PHE A 34 -4.99 8.63 9.84
CA PHE A 34 -4.86 7.42 9.04
C PHE A 34 -5.71 7.53 7.78
N VAL A 35 -5.11 7.21 6.63
CA VAL A 35 -5.78 7.23 5.33
C VAL A 35 -5.51 5.91 4.62
N ASP A 36 -6.58 5.24 4.20
CA ASP A 36 -6.50 4.04 3.39
C ASP A 36 -6.78 4.41 1.92
N ALA A 37 -5.77 4.29 1.07
CA ALA A 37 -5.89 4.67 -0.34
C ALA A 37 -6.91 3.83 -1.09
N ASP A 38 -7.09 2.56 -0.71
CA ASP A 38 -8.09 1.70 -1.34
C ASP A 38 -9.51 2.23 -1.12
N ILE A 39 -9.78 2.77 0.07
CA ILE A 39 -11.06 3.39 0.38
C ILE A 39 -11.28 4.64 -0.50
N LEU A 40 -10.24 5.45 -0.67
CA LEU A 40 -10.32 6.65 -1.51
C LEU A 40 -10.60 6.32 -2.98
N ILE A 41 -9.98 5.25 -3.48
CA ILE A 41 -10.21 4.77 -4.85
C ILE A 41 -11.66 4.31 -4.99
N GLN A 42 -12.17 3.54 -4.05
CA GLN A 42 -13.55 3.06 -4.04
C GLN A 42 -14.54 4.22 -4.00
N GLN A 43 -14.28 5.22 -3.17
CA GLN A 43 -15.12 6.41 -3.07
C GLN A 43 -15.15 7.20 -4.39
N ARG A 44 -14.01 7.36 -5.03
CA ARG A 44 -13.91 8.10 -6.29
C ARG A 44 -14.68 7.41 -7.41
N ARG A 45 -14.61 6.09 -7.50
CA ARG A 45 -15.27 5.32 -8.56
C ARG A 45 -16.71 4.91 -8.20
N GLY A 46 -17.04 4.90 -6.90
CA GLY A 46 -18.35 4.46 -6.43
C GLY A 46 -18.55 2.96 -6.51
N MET A 47 -17.46 2.19 -6.44
CA MET A 47 -17.49 0.72 -6.52
C MET A 47 -16.44 0.13 -5.59
N LEU A 48 -16.61 -1.15 -5.23
CA LEU A 48 -15.57 -1.91 -4.54
C LEU A 48 -14.40 -2.20 -5.49
N LEU A 49 -13.19 -2.36 -4.96
CA LEU A 49 -11.98 -2.55 -5.78
C LEU A 49 -12.12 -3.67 -6.80
N GLN A 50 -12.62 -4.83 -6.38
CA GLN A 50 -12.76 -5.96 -7.28
C GLN A 50 -13.72 -5.64 -8.42
N ASP A 51 -14.80 -4.93 -8.14
CA ASP A 51 -15.78 -4.53 -9.16
C ASP A 51 -15.18 -3.54 -10.16
N ILE A 52 -14.31 -2.64 -9.70
CA ILE A 52 -13.58 -1.72 -10.59
C ILE A 52 -12.68 -2.52 -11.54
N ILE A 53 -11.92 -3.47 -11.01
CA ILE A 53 -11.03 -4.32 -11.80
C ILE A 53 -11.83 -5.14 -12.81
N ASP A 54 -12.94 -5.74 -12.39
CA ASP A 54 -13.77 -6.58 -13.24
C ASP A 54 -14.48 -5.78 -14.32
N THR A 55 -14.91 -4.56 -14.01
CA THR A 55 -15.68 -3.70 -14.93
C THR A 55 -14.79 -2.89 -15.86
N ASP A 56 -13.76 -2.23 -15.31
CA ASP A 56 -12.92 -1.27 -16.03
C ASP A 56 -11.61 -1.89 -16.54
N GLY A 57 -11.19 -3.01 -15.98
CA GLY A 57 -9.93 -3.67 -16.31
C GLY A 57 -8.77 -3.21 -15.44
N ILE A 58 -7.68 -3.96 -15.47
CA ILE A 58 -6.50 -3.73 -14.63
C ILE A 58 -5.82 -2.42 -15.00
N ASP A 59 -5.64 -2.12 -16.28
CA ASP A 59 -4.93 -0.92 -16.72
C ASP A 59 -5.68 0.35 -16.30
N ALA A 60 -7.00 0.36 -16.43
CA ALA A 60 -7.84 1.47 -15.98
C ALA A 60 -7.80 1.61 -14.45
N PHE A 61 -7.79 0.49 -13.72
CA PHE A 61 -7.64 0.51 -12.27
C PHE A 61 -6.30 1.10 -11.86
N LEU A 62 -5.21 0.68 -12.49
CA LEU A 62 -3.87 1.20 -12.19
C LEU A 62 -3.75 2.70 -12.49
N ALA A 63 -4.37 3.16 -13.56
CA ALA A 63 -4.41 4.59 -13.89
C ALA A 63 -5.20 5.39 -12.85
N LEU A 64 -6.33 4.87 -12.40
CA LEU A 64 -7.15 5.49 -11.35
C LEU A 64 -6.39 5.55 -10.02
N GLU A 65 -5.74 4.45 -9.65
CA GLU A 65 -4.92 4.38 -8.43
C GLU A 65 -3.81 5.43 -8.48
N ALA A 66 -3.09 5.50 -9.59
CA ALA A 66 -2.02 6.48 -9.77
C ALA A 66 -2.53 7.91 -9.66
N ASP A 67 -3.69 8.20 -10.25
CA ASP A 67 -4.30 9.52 -10.20
C ASP A 67 -4.72 9.89 -8.77
N VAL A 68 -5.36 8.98 -8.06
CA VAL A 68 -5.76 9.20 -6.67
C VAL A 68 -4.54 9.48 -5.79
N LEU A 69 -3.51 8.64 -5.88
CA LEU A 69 -2.31 8.79 -5.08
C LEU A 69 -1.54 10.07 -5.40
N SER A 70 -1.46 10.44 -6.68
CA SER A 70 -0.76 11.64 -7.11
C SER A 70 -1.48 12.92 -6.71
N SER A 71 -2.78 12.86 -6.46
CA SER A 71 -3.59 14.03 -6.11
C SER A 71 -3.75 14.25 -4.61
N LEU A 72 -3.19 13.39 -3.77
CA LEU A 72 -3.32 13.52 -2.32
C LEU A 72 -2.54 14.73 -1.80
N GLU A 73 -3.23 15.57 -1.05
CA GLU A 73 -2.65 16.72 -0.35
C GLU A 73 -2.81 16.49 1.15
N LEU A 74 -1.95 15.68 1.72
CA LEU A 74 -2.00 15.27 3.11
C LEU A 74 -0.73 15.64 3.85
N SER A 75 -0.88 15.88 5.14
CA SER A 75 0.22 16.08 6.08
C SER A 75 -0.07 15.33 7.37
N ASP A 76 0.96 14.95 8.10
CA ASP A 76 0.86 14.23 9.37
C ASP A 76 -0.09 13.03 9.29
N SER A 77 -0.02 12.29 8.21
CA SER A 77 -0.88 11.15 7.94
C SER A 77 -0.09 9.88 7.70
N VAL A 78 -0.61 8.76 8.19
CA VAL A 78 -0.16 7.43 7.80
C VAL A 78 -1.05 7.00 6.63
N ILE A 79 -0.44 6.77 5.49
CA ILE A 79 -1.13 6.40 4.26
C ILE A 79 -0.85 4.94 3.94
N SER A 80 -1.88 4.10 4.01
CA SER A 80 -1.78 2.71 3.58
C SER A 80 -2.12 2.65 2.09
N THR A 81 -1.16 2.22 1.27
CA THR A 81 -1.37 2.09 -0.18
C THR A 81 -1.79 0.68 -0.55
N GLY A 82 -2.35 0.51 -1.75
CA GLY A 82 -2.58 -0.81 -2.33
C GLY A 82 -1.26 -1.45 -2.77
N GLY A 83 -1.25 -2.76 -2.91
CA GLY A 83 -0.05 -3.49 -3.31
C GLY A 83 0.49 -3.10 -4.69
N SER A 84 -0.34 -2.55 -5.55
CA SER A 84 0.01 -2.14 -6.92
C SER A 84 0.48 -0.68 -7.05
N ALA A 85 0.51 0.09 -5.97
CA ALA A 85 0.89 1.51 -6.01
C ALA A 85 2.29 1.71 -6.61
N VAL A 86 3.20 0.79 -6.39
CA VAL A 86 4.60 0.88 -6.85
C VAL A 86 4.77 0.76 -8.35
N TYR A 87 3.74 0.38 -9.10
CA TYR A 87 3.81 0.37 -10.55
C TYR A 87 3.83 1.78 -11.16
N SER A 88 3.39 2.78 -10.42
CA SER A 88 3.40 4.17 -10.89
C SER A 88 4.55 4.95 -10.26
N ASP A 89 5.56 5.26 -11.07
CA ASP A 89 6.68 6.09 -10.63
C ASP A 89 6.19 7.49 -10.24
N ALA A 90 5.26 8.05 -11.01
CA ALA A 90 4.69 9.37 -10.73
C ALA A 90 3.96 9.40 -9.37
N ALA A 91 3.17 8.37 -9.06
CA ALA A 91 2.48 8.27 -7.79
C ALA A 91 3.46 8.15 -6.62
N MET A 92 4.49 7.30 -6.77
CA MET A 92 5.49 7.13 -5.72
C MET A 92 6.30 8.41 -5.50
N LYS A 93 6.66 9.12 -6.56
CA LYS A 93 7.33 10.42 -6.43
C LYS A 93 6.45 11.44 -5.73
N ALA A 94 5.17 11.49 -6.06
CA ALA A 94 4.22 12.41 -5.42
C ALA A 94 4.08 12.11 -3.92
N LEU A 95 3.94 10.84 -3.55
CA LEU A 95 3.83 10.42 -2.14
C LEU A 95 5.10 10.73 -1.35
N ARG A 96 6.27 10.53 -1.97
CA ARG A 96 7.55 10.71 -1.29
C ARG A 96 7.99 12.18 -1.18
N ARG A 97 7.37 13.10 -1.91
CA ARG A 97 7.69 14.52 -1.78
C ARG A 97 7.48 15.04 -0.36
N ASN A 98 6.45 14.57 0.32
CA ASN A 98 6.14 14.95 1.70
C ASN A 98 5.93 13.72 2.56
N GLY A 99 6.67 12.64 2.28
CA GLY A 99 6.47 11.39 2.98
C GLY A 99 7.70 10.50 2.96
N VAL A 100 7.71 9.58 3.90
CA VAL A 100 8.71 8.52 4.01
C VAL A 100 8.03 7.21 3.61
N ALA A 101 8.57 6.52 2.61
CA ALA A 101 8.03 5.25 2.17
C ALA A 101 8.60 4.12 3.05
N VAL A 102 7.72 3.39 3.68
CA VAL A 102 8.07 2.26 4.55
C VAL A 102 7.54 0.97 3.95
N TYR A 103 8.45 0.08 3.59
CA TYR A 103 8.10 -1.22 3.04
C TYR A 103 7.95 -2.26 4.13
N LEU A 104 6.78 -2.90 4.18
CA LEU A 104 6.54 -4.03 5.07
C LEU A 104 6.94 -5.30 4.33
N SER A 105 8.10 -5.84 4.68
CA SER A 105 8.66 -7.05 4.08
C SER A 105 8.10 -8.28 4.79
N VAL A 106 7.35 -9.09 4.04
CA VAL A 106 6.77 -10.35 4.53
C VAL A 106 7.12 -11.43 3.52
N PRO A 107 7.60 -12.61 3.97
CA PRO A 107 7.96 -13.69 3.06
C PRO A 107 6.75 -14.15 2.23
N TYR A 108 7.01 -14.61 1.01
CA TYR A 108 5.95 -15.08 0.11
C TYR A 108 5.07 -16.16 0.76
N SER A 109 5.66 -17.10 1.48
CA SER A 109 4.90 -18.17 2.14
C SER A 109 3.83 -17.62 3.10
N GLU A 110 4.16 -16.57 3.83
CA GLU A 110 3.23 -15.93 4.75
C GLU A 110 2.16 -15.12 4.00
N ILE A 111 2.55 -14.41 2.94
CA ILE A 111 1.59 -13.71 2.07
C ILE A 111 0.60 -14.70 1.46
N HIS A 112 1.11 -15.81 0.93
CA HIS A 112 0.28 -16.85 0.33
C HIS A 112 -0.73 -17.43 1.32
N ARG A 113 -0.28 -17.69 2.55
CA ARG A 113 -1.14 -18.18 3.63
C ARG A 113 -2.24 -17.19 3.97
N ARG A 114 -1.90 -15.91 4.11
CA ARG A 114 -2.86 -14.86 4.49
C ARG A 114 -3.90 -14.62 3.41
N ILE A 115 -3.50 -14.62 2.15
CA ILE A 115 -4.40 -14.35 1.01
C ILE A 115 -5.38 -15.48 0.77
N LYS A 116 -5.00 -16.74 1.04
CA LYS A 116 -5.93 -17.89 0.91
C LYS A 116 -7.20 -17.71 1.75
N ASN A 117 -7.12 -16.98 2.83
CA ASN A 117 -8.26 -16.75 3.72
C ASN A 117 -9.10 -15.53 3.31
N ILE A 118 -8.71 -14.82 2.24
CA ILE A 118 -9.33 -13.56 1.85
C ILE A 118 -9.60 -13.59 0.34
N THR A 119 -10.74 -14.17 -0.04
CA THR A 119 -11.10 -14.39 -1.45
C THR A 119 -11.67 -13.16 -2.17
N THR A 120 -11.88 -12.03 -1.48
CA THR A 120 -12.62 -10.90 -2.03
C THR A 120 -11.85 -9.58 -2.04
N ARG A 121 -10.55 -9.60 -1.79
CA ARG A 121 -9.73 -8.40 -1.91
C ARG A 121 -9.48 -8.09 -3.38
N GLY A 122 -9.64 -6.84 -3.77
CA GLY A 122 -9.26 -6.35 -5.08
C GLY A 122 -7.76 -6.46 -5.31
N ILE A 123 -7.29 -7.67 -5.58
CA ILE A 123 -5.88 -7.93 -5.84
C ILE A 123 -5.67 -7.87 -7.35
N VAL A 124 -4.73 -7.00 -7.77
CA VAL A 124 -4.38 -6.86 -9.17
C VAL A 124 -3.45 -8.01 -9.57
N LEU A 125 -4.02 -9.03 -10.21
CA LEU A 125 -3.26 -10.11 -10.83
C LEU A 125 -3.56 -10.09 -12.33
N ARG A 126 -2.53 -9.94 -13.15
CA ARG A 126 -2.70 -9.99 -14.60
C ARG A 126 -3.01 -11.43 -15.04
N GLU A 127 -3.77 -11.56 -16.13
CA GLU A 127 -4.10 -12.86 -16.69
C GLU A 127 -2.83 -13.68 -16.97
N GLY A 128 -2.84 -14.95 -16.55
CA GLY A 128 -1.71 -15.83 -16.69
C GLY A 128 -0.60 -15.64 -15.64
N LYS A 129 -0.75 -14.70 -14.73
CA LYS A 129 0.21 -14.47 -13.65
C LYS A 129 -0.29 -15.06 -12.34
N THR A 130 0.59 -15.75 -11.64
CA THR A 130 0.32 -16.27 -10.29
C THR A 130 0.63 -15.21 -9.24
N LEU A 131 0.21 -15.46 -8.01
CA LEU A 131 0.60 -14.61 -6.89
C LEU A 131 2.12 -14.58 -6.72
N ARG A 132 2.79 -15.71 -6.94
CA ARG A 132 4.26 -15.79 -6.88
C ARG A 132 4.91 -14.91 -7.94
N ASP A 133 4.41 -14.96 -9.17
CA ASP A 133 4.92 -14.10 -10.24
C ASP A 133 4.78 -12.63 -9.88
N THR A 134 3.65 -12.26 -9.32
CA THR A 134 3.36 -10.89 -8.90
C THR A 134 4.26 -10.47 -7.74
N TYR A 135 4.47 -11.34 -6.77
CA TYR A 135 5.38 -11.10 -5.66
C TYR A 135 6.80 -10.83 -6.17
N ASP A 136 7.31 -11.70 -7.03
CA ASP A 136 8.67 -11.58 -7.57
C ASP A 136 8.84 -10.32 -8.43
N GLU A 137 7.81 -9.93 -9.17
CA GLU A 137 7.80 -8.71 -9.99
C GLU A 137 7.81 -7.45 -9.13
N ARG A 138 7.03 -7.44 -8.05
CA ARG A 138 6.87 -6.25 -7.19
C ARG A 138 7.99 -6.06 -6.18
N LEU A 139 8.66 -7.14 -5.77
CA LEU A 139 9.70 -7.06 -4.75
C LEU A 139 10.78 -6.04 -5.07
N PRO A 140 11.39 -6.03 -6.28
CA PRO A 140 12.37 -5.00 -6.63
C PRO A 140 11.80 -3.57 -6.60
N LEU A 141 10.52 -3.42 -6.93
CA LEU A 141 9.85 -2.10 -6.92
C LEU A 141 9.65 -1.60 -5.49
N TYR A 142 9.24 -2.48 -4.57
CA TYR A 142 9.13 -2.10 -3.17
C TYR A 142 10.49 -1.68 -2.61
N GLU A 143 11.53 -2.44 -2.89
CA GLU A 143 12.89 -2.13 -2.45
C GLU A 143 13.40 -0.82 -3.05
N ARG A 144 13.06 -0.55 -4.31
CA ARG A 144 13.47 0.67 -5.00
C ARG A 144 12.87 1.93 -4.36
N TYR A 145 11.61 1.89 -3.97
CA TYR A 145 10.92 3.08 -3.44
C TYR A 145 10.98 3.20 -1.92
N ALA A 146 11.39 2.15 -1.22
CA ALA A 146 11.44 2.15 0.23
C ALA A 146 12.55 3.07 0.76
N ASP A 147 12.18 3.97 1.64
CA ASP A 147 13.15 4.71 2.45
C ASP A 147 13.56 3.90 3.67
N LEU A 148 12.63 3.12 4.20
CA LEU A 148 12.84 2.19 5.30
C LEU A 148 12.16 0.87 4.98
N THR A 149 12.75 -0.23 5.47
CA THR A 149 12.15 -1.56 5.35
C THR A 149 11.98 -2.16 6.75
N ILE A 150 10.75 -2.61 7.04
CA ILE A 150 10.45 -3.32 8.27
C ILE A 150 10.30 -4.79 7.92
N ASP A 151 11.16 -5.62 8.50
CA ASP A 151 11.06 -7.07 8.35
C ASP A 151 10.07 -7.60 9.39
N CYS A 152 8.90 -8.02 8.92
CA CYS A 152 7.83 -8.55 9.76
C CYS A 152 7.84 -10.07 9.85
N THR A 153 8.93 -10.71 9.42
CA THR A 153 9.07 -12.17 9.47
C THR A 153 8.98 -12.66 10.91
N GLY A 154 8.01 -13.55 11.20
CA GLY A 154 7.83 -14.12 12.53
C GLY A 154 7.37 -13.13 13.60
N ARG A 155 6.94 -11.93 13.19
CA ARG A 155 6.41 -10.91 14.10
C ARG A 155 4.92 -10.74 13.89
N ASP A 156 4.19 -10.48 14.97
CA ASP A 156 2.83 -10.01 14.85
C ASP A 156 2.83 -8.49 14.53
N ILE A 157 1.65 -7.96 14.26
CA ILE A 157 1.52 -6.56 13.84
C ILE A 157 1.92 -5.60 14.97
N GLU A 158 1.61 -5.94 16.22
CA GLU A 158 2.01 -5.10 17.36
C GLU A 158 3.52 -5.02 17.51
N GLN A 159 4.22 -6.13 17.27
CA GLN A 159 5.69 -6.16 17.31
C GLN A 159 6.30 -5.30 16.20
N CYS A 160 5.64 -5.20 15.06
CA CYS A 160 6.11 -4.37 13.95
C CYS A 160 5.97 -2.86 14.23
N THR A 161 5.12 -2.45 15.17
CA THR A 161 4.93 -1.03 15.52
C THR A 161 5.93 -0.51 16.53
N GLN A 162 6.68 -1.37 17.18
CA GLN A 162 7.64 -1.00 18.22
C GLN A 162 8.98 -0.49 17.68
#